data_bec6f074ce4106b4d4b64fd6e14a31d2
#
_entry.id   bec6f074ce4106b4d4b64fd6e14a31d2
#
_cell.length_a   1.000
_cell.length_b   1.000
_cell.length_c   1.000
_cell.angle_alpha   90.00
_cell.angle_beta   90.00
_cell.angle_gamma   90.00
#
_symmetry.space_group_name_H-M   'P 1'
#
loop_
_entity.id
_entity.type
_entity.pdbx_description
1 polymer ?
#
loop_
_entity_poly.entity_id
_entity_poly.type
_entity_poly.pdbx_seq_one_letter_code
_entity_poly.pdbx_strand_id
1 'polypeptide(L)'
;MGAASGRPKHVIVIGAGMVGLATAWFLREHGAEVVVVERRRVAAGASWGNAGWLTPALTVPLPEPAVLRFGLRAMLQPDSPLYVPLRLDPELWRFLLGFARHSTHRRFAQGIRAYAPLSRVALTAYD
;
A
#
# COMPACT_ATOMS: atom_id res chain seq x y z
N MET A 1 -26.64 -18.04 -19.41
CA MET A 1 -26.11 -18.57 -18.13
C MET A 1 -25.76 -17.37 -17.27
N GLY A 2 -26.65 -17.00 -16.33
CA GLY A 2 -26.46 -15.86 -15.44
C GLY A 2 -25.40 -16.20 -14.41
N ALA A 3 -24.32 -15.44 -14.38
CA ALA A 3 -23.37 -15.46 -13.28
C ALA A 3 -24.15 -15.06 -12.02
N ALA A 4 -24.31 -15.98 -11.08
CA ALA A 4 -24.81 -15.68 -9.75
C ALA A 4 -23.89 -14.64 -9.12
N SER A 5 -24.35 -13.38 -9.03
CA SER A 5 -23.71 -12.33 -8.26
C SER A 5 -23.88 -12.61 -6.75
N GLY A 6 -23.36 -13.74 -6.30
CA GLY A 6 -23.35 -14.10 -4.88
C GLY A 6 -22.34 -13.20 -4.18
N ARG A 7 -22.81 -12.06 -3.64
CA ARG A 7 -22.01 -11.32 -2.64
C ARG A 7 -21.69 -12.28 -1.51
N PRO A 8 -20.44 -12.38 -1.04
CA PRO A 8 -20.12 -13.25 0.07
C PRO A 8 -20.94 -12.82 1.29
N LYS A 9 -21.73 -13.74 1.86
CA LYS A 9 -22.57 -13.44 3.03
C LYS A 9 -21.73 -13.35 4.31
N HIS A 10 -20.64 -14.09 4.37
CA HIS A 10 -19.74 -14.13 5.52
C HIS A 10 -18.31 -13.87 5.05
N VAL A 11 -17.61 -12.95 5.72
CA VAL A 11 -16.23 -12.57 5.41
C VAL A 11 -15.42 -12.52 6.69
N ILE A 12 -14.23 -13.11 6.66
CA ILE A 12 -13.26 -13.00 7.74
C ILE A 12 -12.16 -12.04 7.29
N VAL A 13 -11.96 -10.96 8.05
CA VAL A 13 -10.86 -10.01 7.85
C VAL A 13 -9.77 -10.31 8.86
N ILE A 14 -8.57 -10.59 8.39
CA ILE A 14 -7.42 -10.87 9.25
C ILE A 14 -6.59 -9.60 9.41
N GLY A 15 -6.53 -9.11 10.64
CA GLY A 15 -5.83 -7.89 11.02
C GLY A 15 -6.77 -6.71 11.25
N ALA A 16 -6.70 -6.13 12.44
CA ALA A 16 -7.49 -4.96 12.86
C ALA A 16 -6.66 -3.66 12.84
N GLY A 17 -5.84 -3.49 11.79
CA GLY A 17 -5.23 -2.21 11.45
C GLY A 17 -6.20 -1.33 10.64
N MET A 18 -5.77 -0.13 10.25
CA MET A 18 -6.57 0.83 9.47
C MET A 18 -7.21 0.18 8.24
N VAL A 19 -6.42 -0.52 7.42
CA VAL A 19 -6.91 -1.15 6.20
C VAL A 19 -7.94 -2.25 6.49
N GLY A 20 -7.67 -3.12 7.48
CA GLY A 20 -8.59 -4.19 7.83
C GLY A 20 -9.92 -3.67 8.36
N LEU A 21 -9.89 -2.65 9.24
CA LEU A 21 -11.09 -2.05 9.81
C LEU A 21 -11.92 -1.31 8.73
N ALA A 22 -11.28 -0.53 7.87
CA ALA A 22 -11.97 0.12 6.76
C ALA A 22 -12.60 -0.91 5.80
N THR A 23 -11.87 -1.98 5.48
CA THR A 23 -12.40 -3.08 4.67
C THR A 23 -13.63 -3.72 5.32
N ALA A 24 -13.56 -4.01 6.62
CA ALA A 24 -14.67 -4.59 7.37
C ALA A 24 -15.89 -3.67 7.39
N TRP A 25 -15.67 -2.37 7.57
CA TRP A 25 -16.72 -1.35 7.54
C TRP A 25 -17.46 -1.37 6.20
N PHE A 26 -16.75 -1.16 5.10
CA PHE A 26 -17.37 -1.12 3.77
C PHE A 26 -18.03 -2.44 3.37
N LEU A 27 -17.48 -3.58 3.77
CA LEU A 27 -18.14 -4.87 3.54
C LEU A 27 -19.48 -4.97 4.27
N ARG A 28 -19.54 -4.48 5.50
CA ARG A 28 -20.81 -4.43 6.26
C ARG A 28 -21.83 -3.49 5.62
N GLU A 29 -21.42 -2.31 5.19
CA GLU A 29 -22.28 -1.37 4.44
C GLU A 29 -22.87 -2.03 3.18
N HIS A 30 -22.14 -2.97 2.57
CA HIS A 30 -22.60 -3.74 1.42
C HIS A 30 -23.37 -5.02 1.80
N GLY A 31 -23.72 -5.18 3.08
CA GLY A 31 -24.57 -6.27 3.57
C GLY A 31 -23.86 -7.58 3.84
N ALA A 32 -22.53 -7.59 3.94
CA ALA A 32 -21.80 -8.78 4.39
C ALA A 32 -21.78 -8.88 5.93
N GLU A 33 -21.84 -10.09 6.44
CA GLU A 33 -21.53 -10.39 7.83
C GLU A 33 -20.00 -10.51 7.96
N VAL A 34 -19.38 -9.69 8.82
CA VAL A 34 -17.92 -9.59 8.88
C VAL A 34 -17.43 -9.91 10.28
N VAL A 35 -16.45 -10.80 10.36
CA VAL A 35 -15.68 -11.11 11.56
C VAL A 35 -14.26 -10.59 11.35
N VAL A 36 -13.76 -9.77 12.28
CA VAL A 36 -12.38 -9.30 12.27
C VAL A 36 -11.57 -10.09 13.28
N VAL A 37 -10.50 -10.71 12.83
CA VAL A 37 -9.56 -11.48 13.67
C VAL A 37 -8.25 -10.71 13.79
N GLU A 38 -7.86 -10.40 15.03
CA GLU A 38 -6.63 -9.68 15.33
C GLU A 38 -5.78 -10.48 16.32
N ARG A 39 -4.47 -10.53 16.04
CA ARG A 39 -3.51 -11.31 16.84
C ARG A 39 -3.25 -10.72 18.23
N ARG A 40 -3.31 -9.43 18.40
CA ARG A 40 -3.00 -8.73 19.66
C ARG A 40 -4.12 -7.82 20.11
N ARG A 41 -4.20 -6.63 19.54
CA ARG A 41 -5.22 -5.61 19.81
C ARG A 41 -5.42 -4.73 18.58
N VAL A 42 -6.56 -4.09 18.50
CA VAL A 42 -6.91 -3.15 17.43
C VAL A 42 -5.81 -2.09 17.29
N ALA A 43 -5.42 -1.81 16.06
CA ALA A 43 -4.42 -0.82 15.65
C ALA A 43 -3.01 -0.96 16.30
N ALA A 44 -2.67 -2.10 16.90
CA ALA A 44 -1.40 -2.29 17.63
C ALA A 44 -0.14 -2.30 16.75
N GLY A 45 -0.29 -2.35 15.43
CA GLY A 45 0.81 -2.35 14.45
C GLY A 45 1.10 -0.95 13.89
N ALA A 46 1.40 -0.89 12.60
CA ALA A 46 1.75 0.34 11.89
C ALA A 46 0.65 1.43 11.90
N SER A 47 -0.60 1.06 12.18
CA SER A 47 -1.69 2.04 12.32
C SER A 47 -1.59 2.87 13.60
N TRP A 48 -0.87 2.40 14.61
CA TRP A 48 -0.58 3.16 15.82
C TRP A 48 0.59 4.11 15.55
N GLY A 49 0.43 5.39 15.83
CA GLY A 49 1.48 6.37 15.61
C GLY A 49 1.75 6.73 14.15
N ASN A 50 0.83 6.43 13.23
CA ASN A 50 0.88 6.99 11.88
C ASN A 50 0.67 8.52 11.93
N ALA A 51 1.04 9.21 10.85
CA ALA A 51 0.95 10.67 10.79
C ALA A 51 -0.49 11.22 10.72
N GLY A 52 -1.49 10.36 10.50
CA GLY A 52 -2.89 10.75 10.36
C GLY A 52 -3.22 11.57 9.10
N TRP A 53 -2.34 11.57 8.11
CA TRP A 53 -2.54 12.36 6.91
C TRP A 53 -3.43 11.64 5.89
N LEU A 54 -4.45 12.34 5.40
CA LEU A 54 -5.27 11.94 4.27
C LEU A 54 -4.73 12.64 3.01
N THR A 55 -3.77 12.01 2.35
CA THR A 55 -3.05 12.60 1.22
C THR A 55 -3.11 11.72 -0.04
N PRO A 56 -4.29 11.53 -0.64
CA PRO A 56 -4.42 10.67 -1.82
C PRO A 56 -3.56 11.13 -3.01
N ALA A 57 -3.27 12.43 -3.11
CA ALA A 57 -2.40 12.97 -4.14
C ALA A 57 -0.92 12.54 -3.99
N LEU A 58 -0.47 12.18 -2.78
CA LEU A 58 0.89 11.69 -2.52
C LEU A 58 0.99 10.16 -2.57
N THR A 59 -0.14 9.47 -2.75
CA THR A 59 -0.17 8.02 -2.86
C THR A 59 0.14 7.62 -4.30
N VAL A 60 1.43 7.48 -4.59
CA VAL A 60 1.94 7.14 -5.93
C VAL A 60 2.81 5.87 -5.85
N PRO A 61 2.98 5.13 -6.96
CA PRO A 61 3.92 4.01 -7.00
C PRO A 61 5.33 4.46 -6.66
N LEU A 62 5.96 3.80 -5.69
CA LEU A 62 7.33 4.13 -5.29
C LEU A 62 8.39 3.90 -6.40
N PRO A 63 8.31 2.85 -7.25
CA PRO A 63 9.23 2.67 -8.35
C PRO A 63 9.07 3.75 -9.43
N GLU A 64 9.72 4.87 -9.25
CA GLU A 64 9.79 6.00 -10.17
C GLU A 64 11.24 6.24 -10.61
N PRO A 65 11.51 6.65 -11.87
CA PRO A 65 12.87 6.97 -12.32
C PRO A 65 13.56 8.05 -11.50
N ALA A 66 12.82 9.04 -10.99
CA ALA A 66 13.35 10.10 -10.13
C ALA A 66 13.77 9.55 -8.77
N VAL A 67 12.96 8.68 -8.17
CA VAL A 67 13.25 8.02 -6.88
C VAL A 67 14.45 7.10 -7.01
N LEU A 68 14.58 6.35 -8.11
CA LEU A 68 15.76 5.53 -8.36
C LEU A 68 17.03 6.37 -8.45
N ARG A 69 17.01 7.49 -9.21
CA ARG A 69 18.16 8.40 -9.31
C ARG A 69 18.50 9.06 -7.97
N PHE A 70 17.47 9.47 -7.21
CA PHE A 70 17.66 9.99 -5.87
C PHE A 70 18.33 8.95 -4.97
N GLY A 71 17.83 7.72 -4.96
CA GLY A 71 18.37 6.63 -4.16
C GLY A 71 19.85 6.34 -4.46
N LEU A 72 20.22 6.28 -5.75
CA LEU A 72 21.61 6.09 -6.16
C LEU A 72 22.53 7.22 -5.70
N ARG A 73 22.07 8.49 -5.78
CA ARG A 73 22.83 9.63 -5.27
C ARG A 73 22.93 9.63 -3.75
N ALA A 74 21.84 9.31 -3.09
CA ALA A 74 21.75 9.27 -1.64
C ALA A 74 22.71 8.24 -1.03
N MET A 75 22.93 7.11 -1.69
CA MET A 75 23.90 6.09 -1.25
C MET A 75 25.35 6.59 -1.22
N LEU A 76 25.66 7.65 -1.97
CA LEU A 76 27.00 8.27 -2.02
C LEU A 76 27.16 9.43 -1.04
N GLN A 77 26.11 9.83 -0.33
CA GLN A 77 26.13 10.96 0.60
C GLN A 77 26.18 10.45 2.05
N PRO A 78 27.15 10.86 2.86
CA PRO A 78 27.29 10.41 4.25
C PRO A 78 26.10 10.75 5.14
N ASP A 79 25.46 11.91 4.93
CA ASP A 79 24.32 12.41 5.72
C ASP A 79 22.96 12.06 5.10
N SER A 80 22.92 11.07 4.23
CA SER A 80 21.70 10.66 3.56
C SER A 80 20.71 10.02 4.53
N PRO A 81 19.40 10.35 4.46
CA PRO A 81 18.36 9.66 5.21
C PRO A 81 18.13 8.22 4.71
N LEU A 82 18.68 7.87 3.54
CA LEU A 82 18.57 6.55 2.95
C LEU A 82 19.85 5.74 3.21
N TYR A 83 19.69 4.68 3.99
CA TYR A 83 20.76 3.71 4.23
C TYR A 83 20.43 2.39 3.54
N VAL A 84 21.28 1.98 2.61
CA VAL A 84 21.22 0.66 1.98
C VAL A 84 22.47 -0.11 2.39
N PRO A 85 22.36 -1.14 3.25
CA PRO A 85 23.51 -1.89 3.70
C PRO A 85 24.13 -2.68 2.54
N LEU A 86 25.44 -2.57 2.37
CA LEU A 86 26.21 -3.39 1.44
C LEU A 86 26.41 -4.79 2.06
N ARG A 87 25.38 -5.61 1.99
CA ARG A 87 25.42 -7.02 2.43
C ARG A 87 25.28 -7.94 1.23
N LEU A 88 25.88 -9.13 1.35
CA LEU A 88 25.65 -10.24 0.44
C LEU A 88 24.33 -10.93 0.81
N ASP A 89 23.22 -10.20 0.69
CA ASP A 89 21.88 -10.66 0.98
C ASP A 89 21.12 -10.83 -0.34
N PRO A 90 20.83 -12.07 -0.75
CA PRO A 90 20.14 -12.33 -2.02
C PRO A 90 18.74 -11.72 -2.09
N GLU A 91 18.03 -11.61 -0.97
CA GLU A 91 16.68 -11.01 -0.93
C GLU A 91 16.74 -9.51 -1.15
N LEU A 92 17.69 -8.83 -0.52
CA LEU A 92 17.95 -7.41 -0.74
C LEU A 92 18.28 -7.13 -2.21
N TRP A 93 19.18 -7.89 -2.81
CA TRP A 93 19.57 -7.71 -4.21
C TRP A 93 18.43 -8.02 -5.17
N ARG A 94 17.63 -9.05 -4.89
CA ARG A 94 16.40 -9.34 -5.66
C ARG A 94 15.43 -8.17 -5.61
N PHE A 95 15.22 -7.60 -4.42
CA PHE A 95 14.37 -6.42 -4.24
C PHE A 95 14.90 -5.21 -5.03
N LEU A 96 16.18 -4.87 -4.89
CA LEU A 96 16.80 -3.73 -5.57
C LEU A 96 16.76 -3.86 -7.10
N LEU A 97 17.05 -5.04 -7.62
CA LEU A 97 16.94 -5.33 -9.05
C LEU A 97 15.50 -5.22 -9.54
N GLY A 98 14.56 -5.77 -8.78
CA GLY A 98 13.13 -5.64 -9.06
C GLY A 98 12.69 -4.18 -9.06
N PHE A 99 13.09 -3.42 -8.06
CA PHE A 99 12.80 -1.99 -7.95
C PHE A 99 13.34 -1.22 -9.17
N ALA A 100 14.61 -1.40 -9.52
CA ALA A 100 15.23 -0.76 -10.68
C ALA A 100 14.51 -1.13 -12.00
N ARG A 101 14.19 -2.40 -12.19
CA ARG A 101 13.44 -2.88 -13.38
C ARG A 101 12.05 -2.27 -13.51
N HIS A 102 11.41 -1.94 -12.38
CA HIS A 102 10.07 -1.35 -12.36
C HIS A 102 10.11 0.18 -12.37
N SER A 103 11.25 0.81 -12.09
CA SER A 103 11.43 2.26 -12.09
C SER A 103 11.56 2.82 -13.51
N THR A 104 10.54 2.60 -14.34
CA THR A 104 10.45 3.13 -15.70
C THR A 104 9.23 4.01 -15.86
N HIS A 105 9.29 5.04 -16.70
CA HIS A 105 8.16 5.94 -16.97
C HIS A 105 6.89 5.19 -17.38
N ARG A 106 7.03 4.14 -18.19
CA ARG A 106 5.89 3.33 -18.64
C ARG A 106 5.20 2.63 -17.47
N ARG A 107 5.97 1.96 -16.60
CA ARG A 107 5.42 1.21 -15.45
C ARG A 107 4.86 2.16 -14.39
N PHE A 108 5.53 3.27 -14.15
CA PHE A 108 5.04 4.31 -13.26
C PHE A 108 3.69 4.86 -13.74
N ALA A 109 3.58 5.22 -15.03
CA ALA A 109 2.31 5.69 -15.61
C ALA A 109 1.20 4.63 -15.55
N GLN A 110 1.51 3.36 -15.74
CA GLN A 110 0.55 2.26 -15.55
C GLN A 110 0.05 2.19 -14.10
N GLY A 111 0.97 2.30 -13.14
CA GLY A 111 0.63 2.32 -11.71
C GLY A 111 -0.24 3.51 -11.34
N ILE A 112 0.07 4.71 -11.82
CA ILE A 112 -0.76 5.91 -11.61
C ILE A 112 -2.17 5.70 -12.16
N ARG A 113 -2.32 5.15 -13.37
CA ARG A 113 -3.64 4.87 -13.95
C ARG A 113 -4.45 3.88 -13.12
N ALA A 114 -3.80 2.86 -12.56
CA ALA A 114 -4.46 1.90 -11.68
C ALA A 114 -4.88 2.53 -10.34
N TYR A 115 -4.10 3.48 -9.82
CA TYR A 115 -4.36 4.17 -8.55
C TYR A 115 -5.38 5.29 -8.66
N ALA A 116 -5.46 5.98 -9.80
CA ALA A 116 -6.30 7.16 -9.98
C ALA A 116 -7.78 6.97 -9.61
N PRO A 117 -8.45 5.85 -9.91
CA PRO A 117 -9.83 5.64 -9.49
C PRO A 117 -9.99 5.62 -7.96
N LEU A 118 -9.05 4.99 -7.24
CA LEU A 118 -9.06 4.92 -5.78
C LEU A 118 -8.80 6.29 -5.16
N SER A 119 -7.81 7.03 -5.68
CA SER A 119 -7.48 8.37 -5.17
C SER A 119 -8.63 9.36 -5.31
N ARG A 120 -9.45 9.24 -6.36
CA ARG A 120 -10.60 10.12 -6.60
C ARG A 120 -11.70 9.97 -5.56
N VAL A 121 -11.90 8.78 -5.03
CA VAL A 121 -12.97 8.49 -4.06
C VAL A 121 -12.46 8.44 -2.62
N ALA A 122 -11.15 8.54 -2.41
CA ALA A 122 -10.54 8.34 -1.11
C ALA A 122 -11.01 9.35 -0.05
N LEU A 123 -11.19 10.62 -0.41
CA LEU A 123 -11.65 11.64 0.55
C LEU A 123 -13.15 11.52 0.82
N THR A 124 -13.97 11.32 -0.21
CA THR A 124 -15.42 11.11 -0.05
C THR A 124 -15.78 9.84 0.73
N ALA A 125 -14.87 8.89 0.82
CA ALA A 125 -15.07 7.69 1.62
C ALA A 125 -14.85 7.92 3.13
N TYR A 126 -14.37 9.12 3.53
CA TYR A 126 -14.20 9.54 4.93
C TYR A 126 -15.33 10.44 5.43
N ASP A 127 -16.15 10.96 4.53
CA ASP A 127 -17.34 11.77 4.85
C ASP A 127 -18.54 10.87 5.18
#